data_cc8cb61e6f8b977e09d4dcd61e3237b0
#
_entry.id   cc8cb61e6f8b977e09d4dcd61e3237b0
#
_cell.length_a   1.000
_cell.length_b   1.000
_cell.length_c   1.000
_cell.angle_alpha   90.00
_cell.angle_beta   90.00
_cell.angle_gamma   90.00
#
_symmetry.space_group_name_H-M   'P 1'
#
loop_
_entity.id
_entity.type
_entity.pdbx_description
1 polymer ?
#
loop_
_entity_poly.entity_id
_entity_poly.type
_entity_poly.pdbx_seq_one_letter_code
_entity_poly.pdbx_strand_id
1 'polypeptide(L)'
;GESKCVKGGLLGTEMNGEIYGEVIREIDNKGNVVWEFFSNAPEFIDKYAINPLAKRYEFGHANTVAPITNGDYLVSYRNLNLLVIIDRKTNKIKWEYHNPELGGQHDAQLLDNGNILVFANGFNVPGAMPFGSQVWELDPISKEIVWKYVPKRNCLTFWSPHISGCQRLISGNTLICEGGQGCIFETTPEGEVVWEYINPYFIEHPVFGEFNWVFRAKRYTKNSPEIRSRV
;
A
#
# COMPACT_ATOMS: atom_id res chain seq x y z
N GLY A 1 -21.40 -7.94 -14.21
CA GLY A 1 -21.47 -6.79 -15.12
C GLY A 1 -20.55 -6.98 -16.31
N GLU A 2 -20.92 -6.52 -17.49
CA GLU A 2 -20.12 -6.72 -18.72
C GLU A 2 -18.69 -6.18 -18.54
N SER A 3 -17.68 -7.05 -18.68
CA SER A 3 -16.25 -6.71 -18.57
C SER A 3 -15.75 -5.73 -19.64
N LYS A 4 -16.62 -5.28 -20.52
CA LYS A 4 -16.30 -4.39 -21.65
C LYS A 4 -15.84 -2.98 -21.25
N CYS A 5 -16.17 -2.53 -20.04
CA CYS A 5 -15.80 -1.20 -19.55
C CYS A 5 -14.47 -1.13 -18.81
N VAL A 6 -13.92 -2.25 -18.35
CA VAL A 6 -12.66 -2.26 -17.58
C VAL A 6 -11.48 -2.06 -18.51
N LYS A 7 -10.74 -0.95 -18.29
CA LYS A 7 -9.56 -0.57 -19.07
C LYS A 7 -8.29 -1.13 -18.45
N GLY A 8 -7.27 -1.39 -19.28
CA GLY A 8 -5.93 -1.79 -18.83
C GLY A 8 -5.83 -3.25 -18.38
N GLY A 9 -4.70 -3.56 -17.75
CA GLY A 9 -4.33 -4.91 -17.29
C GLY A 9 -3.93 -5.86 -18.41
N LEU A 10 -3.38 -7.01 -18.01
CA LEU A 10 -2.98 -8.09 -18.92
C LEU A 10 -4.23 -8.87 -19.37
N LEU A 11 -4.60 -8.73 -20.64
CA LEU A 11 -5.73 -9.42 -21.24
C LEU A 11 -5.58 -10.94 -21.15
N GLY A 12 -6.70 -11.65 -20.91
CA GLY A 12 -6.72 -13.10 -20.75
C GLY A 12 -6.28 -13.60 -19.38
N THR A 13 -6.15 -12.71 -18.40
CA THR A 13 -5.85 -13.09 -17.01
C THR A 13 -7.05 -12.93 -16.07
N GLU A 14 -8.23 -12.74 -16.62
CA GLU A 14 -9.51 -12.74 -15.91
C GLU A 14 -9.81 -14.10 -15.29
N MET A 15 -10.43 -14.14 -14.12
CA MET A 15 -10.82 -15.40 -13.48
C MET A 15 -12.21 -15.81 -14.01
N ASN A 16 -12.28 -16.92 -14.76
CA ASN A 16 -13.51 -17.40 -15.39
C ASN A 16 -14.20 -16.36 -16.28
N GLY A 17 -13.43 -15.46 -16.92
CA GLY A 17 -13.95 -14.38 -17.74
C GLY A 17 -14.52 -13.19 -16.97
N GLU A 18 -14.32 -13.16 -15.64
CA GLU A 18 -14.80 -12.10 -14.74
C GLU A 18 -13.64 -11.32 -14.12
N ILE A 19 -13.92 -10.08 -13.73
CA ILE A 19 -13.02 -9.20 -12.98
C ILE A 19 -13.73 -8.84 -11.69
N TYR A 20 -13.11 -9.16 -10.57
CA TYR A 20 -13.66 -8.88 -9.24
C TYR A 20 -13.30 -7.47 -8.79
N GLY A 21 -14.28 -6.72 -8.28
CA GLY A 21 -14.07 -5.44 -7.61
C GLY A 21 -14.14 -5.60 -6.10
N GLU A 22 -13.52 -4.67 -5.39
CA GLU A 22 -13.46 -4.70 -3.94
C GLU A 22 -14.67 -4.03 -3.31
N VAL A 23 -15.03 -4.50 -2.12
CA VAL A 23 -15.96 -3.85 -1.21
C VAL A 23 -15.21 -3.53 0.08
N ILE A 24 -15.23 -2.27 0.48
CA ILE A 24 -14.68 -1.82 1.76
C ILE A 24 -15.84 -1.67 2.74
N ARG A 25 -15.72 -2.25 3.94
CA ARG A 25 -16.78 -2.24 4.96
C ARG A 25 -16.27 -1.79 6.31
N GLU A 26 -17.07 -0.97 6.96
CA GLU A 26 -16.98 -0.73 8.39
C GLU A 26 -18.03 -1.60 9.09
N ILE A 27 -17.59 -2.36 10.11
CA ILE A 27 -18.43 -3.28 10.86
C ILE A 27 -18.41 -2.85 12.32
N ASP A 28 -19.57 -2.73 12.95
CA ASP A 28 -19.69 -2.43 14.38
C ASP A 28 -19.28 -3.63 15.26
N ASN A 29 -19.22 -3.41 16.57
CA ASN A 29 -18.86 -4.46 17.54
C ASN A 29 -19.91 -5.59 17.68
N LYS A 30 -21.06 -5.48 17.01
CA LYS A 30 -22.10 -6.49 16.92
C LYS A 30 -22.08 -7.27 15.61
N GLY A 31 -21.17 -6.91 14.67
CA GLY A 31 -21.06 -7.52 13.36
C GLY A 31 -21.95 -6.89 12.28
N ASN A 32 -22.63 -5.77 12.57
CA ASN A 32 -23.45 -5.09 11.57
C ASN A 32 -22.58 -4.21 10.68
N VAL A 33 -22.86 -4.22 9.37
CA VAL A 33 -22.26 -3.28 8.41
C VAL A 33 -22.86 -1.90 8.64
N VAL A 34 -22.02 -0.94 9.01
CA VAL A 34 -22.44 0.45 9.29
C VAL A 34 -22.02 1.42 8.18
N TRP A 35 -21.14 0.99 7.30
CA TRP A 35 -20.73 1.71 6.11
C TRP A 35 -20.13 0.77 5.07
N GLU A 36 -20.33 1.10 3.77
CA GLU A 36 -19.74 0.36 2.64
C GLU A 36 -19.32 1.32 1.52
N PHE A 37 -18.25 0.95 0.83
CA PHE A 37 -17.82 1.56 -0.43
C PHE A 37 -17.53 0.48 -1.47
N PHE A 38 -18.06 0.64 -2.68
CA PHE A 38 -17.93 -0.31 -3.77
C PHE A 38 -16.99 0.24 -4.83
N SER A 39 -15.82 -0.41 -5.01
CA SER A 39 -14.85 -0.06 -6.06
C SER A 39 -15.26 -0.55 -7.45
N ASN A 40 -16.34 -1.32 -7.54
CA ASN A 40 -16.90 -1.80 -8.80
C ASN A 40 -18.06 -0.94 -9.33
N ALA A 41 -18.30 0.23 -8.74
CA ALA A 41 -19.26 1.18 -9.26
C ALA A 41 -18.83 1.66 -10.66
N PRO A 42 -19.77 1.79 -11.63
CA PRO A 42 -19.44 2.14 -13.01
C PRO A 42 -18.57 3.40 -13.14
N GLU A 43 -18.87 4.44 -12.39
CA GLU A 43 -18.12 5.71 -12.37
C GLU A 43 -16.67 5.55 -11.89
N PHE A 44 -16.40 4.59 -10.98
CA PHE A 44 -15.06 4.29 -10.53
C PHE A 44 -14.29 3.50 -11.60
N ILE A 45 -14.92 2.48 -12.19
CA ILE A 45 -14.33 1.66 -13.26
C ILE A 45 -14.03 2.50 -14.51
N ASP A 46 -14.93 3.40 -14.88
CA ASP A 46 -14.76 4.26 -16.05
C ASP A 46 -13.62 5.27 -15.88
N LYS A 47 -13.37 5.69 -14.64
CA LYS A 47 -12.36 6.69 -14.32
C LYS A 47 -10.95 6.12 -14.31
N TYR A 48 -10.75 4.91 -13.75
CA TYR A 48 -9.42 4.35 -13.53
C TYR A 48 -9.18 3.13 -14.41
N ALA A 49 -7.94 2.97 -14.86
CA ALA A 49 -7.50 1.81 -15.62
C ALA A 49 -6.59 0.92 -14.75
N ILE A 50 -6.74 -0.39 -14.88
CA ILE A 50 -5.79 -1.34 -14.30
C ILE A 50 -4.39 -1.09 -14.91
N ASN A 51 -3.36 -1.09 -14.07
CA ASN A 51 -1.97 -1.01 -14.53
C ASN A 51 -1.73 -2.07 -15.64
N PRO A 52 -1.16 -1.71 -16.80
CA PRO A 52 -1.01 -2.63 -17.93
C PRO A 52 -0.19 -3.89 -17.62
N LEU A 53 0.60 -3.89 -16.55
CA LEU A 53 1.39 -5.05 -16.10
C LEU A 53 0.68 -5.87 -15.00
N ALA A 54 -0.47 -5.43 -14.51
CA ALA A 54 -1.24 -6.17 -13.51
C ALA A 54 -2.20 -7.16 -14.16
N LYS A 55 -2.48 -8.27 -13.47
CA LYS A 55 -3.49 -9.24 -13.89
C LYS A 55 -4.89 -8.68 -13.74
N ARG A 56 -5.84 -9.19 -14.53
CA ARG A 56 -7.22 -8.72 -14.60
C ARG A 56 -8.23 -9.54 -13.79
N TYR A 57 -7.80 -10.45 -12.91
CA TYR A 57 -8.73 -11.18 -12.05
C TYR A 57 -9.34 -10.30 -10.94
N GLU A 58 -8.70 -9.20 -10.58
CA GLU A 58 -9.20 -8.16 -9.66
C GLU A 58 -8.97 -6.77 -10.25
N PHE A 59 -9.91 -5.85 -9.96
CA PHE A 59 -9.85 -4.50 -10.52
C PHE A 59 -8.82 -3.64 -9.81
N GLY A 60 -9.04 -3.38 -8.52
CA GLY A 60 -8.25 -2.40 -7.77
C GLY A 60 -7.16 -3.02 -6.89
N HIS A 61 -7.40 -4.19 -6.33
CA HIS A 61 -6.58 -4.81 -5.30
C HIS A 61 -6.34 -3.84 -4.14
N ALA A 62 -7.42 -3.46 -3.44
CA ALA A 62 -7.33 -2.59 -2.26
C ALA A 62 -6.56 -3.30 -1.14
N ASN A 63 -5.32 -2.89 -0.89
CA ASN A 63 -4.40 -3.54 0.05
C ASN A 63 -4.17 -2.75 1.34
N THR A 64 -4.66 -1.52 1.42
CA THR A 64 -4.65 -0.72 2.63
C THR A 64 -5.93 0.09 2.73
N VAL A 65 -6.57 0.02 3.90
CA VAL A 65 -7.68 0.87 4.30
C VAL A 65 -7.35 1.41 5.69
N ALA A 66 -7.13 2.71 5.80
CA ALA A 66 -6.79 3.38 7.04
C ALA A 66 -7.83 4.44 7.39
N PRO A 67 -8.49 4.37 8.55
CA PRO A 67 -9.30 5.47 9.03
C PRO A 67 -8.40 6.67 9.33
N ILE A 68 -8.83 7.86 8.96
CA ILE A 68 -8.11 9.10 9.21
C ILE A 68 -8.86 10.01 10.18
N THR A 69 -8.18 11.04 10.69
CA THR A 69 -8.60 11.83 11.87
C THR A 69 -10.00 12.43 11.78
N ASN A 70 -10.50 12.73 10.57
CA ASN A 70 -11.83 13.28 10.36
C ASN A 70 -12.94 12.23 10.14
N GLY A 71 -12.59 10.93 10.28
CA GLY A 71 -13.50 9.81 10.08
C GLY A 71 -13.64 9.32 8.65
N ASP A 72 -12.87 9.85 7.71
CA ASP A 72 -12.79 9.36 6.33
C ASP A 72 -11.77 8.22 6.22
N TYR A 73 -11.63 7.64 5.01
CA TYR A 73 -10.74 6.52 4.77
C TYR A 73 -9.69 6.86 3.71
N LEU A 74 -8.41 6.66 4.06
CA LEU A 74 -7.32 6.59 3.09
C LEU A 74 -7.23 5.15 2.57
N VAL A 75 -7.33 4.98 1.25
CA VAL A 75 -7.32 3.68 0.60
C VAL A 75 -6.23 3.62 -0.46
N SER A 76 -5.50 2.50 -0.49
CA SER A 76 -4.50 2.19 -1.50
C SER A 76 -5.02 1.10 -2.43
N TYR A 77 -5.12 1.41 -3.73
CA TYR A 77 -5.47 0.48 -4.80
C TYR A 77 -4.20 0.09 -5.58
N ARG A 78 -3.67 -1.08 -5.27
CA ARG A 78 -2.40 -1.59 -5.82
C ARG A 78 -2.38 -1.66 -7.34
N ASN A 79 -3.40 -2.28 -7.92
CA ASN A 79 -3.47 -2.51 -9.36
C ASN A 79 -3.75 -1.24 -10.17
N LEU A 80 -4.15 -0.15 -9.51
CA LEU A 80 -4.42 1.14 -10.13
C LEU A 80 -3.28 2.15 -9.90
N ASN A 81 -2.25 1.82 -9.11
CA ASN A 81 -1.24 2.78 -8.64
C ASN A 81 -1.88 4.05 -8.07
N LEU A 82 -2.91 3.86 -7.26
CA LEU A 82 -3.82 4.92 -6.84
C LEU A 82 -3.95 4.95 -5.32
N LEU A 83 -3.85 6.15 -4.76
CA LEU A 83 -4.27 6.46 -3.39
C LEU A 83 -5.49 7.36 -3.46
N VAL A 84 -6.49 7.11 -2.61
CA VAL A 84 -7.68 7.96 -2.52
C VAL A 84 -8.04 8.23 -1.07
N ILE A 85 -8.67 9.39 -0.83
CA ILE A 85 -9.41 9.65 0.41
C ILE A 85 -10.90 9.62 0.08
N ILE A 86 -11.62 8.71 0.72
CA ILE A 86 -13.06 8.54 0.58
C ILE A 86 -13.75 9.26 1.73
N ASP A 87 -14.62 10.19 1.40
CA ASP A 87 -15.50 10.86 2.36
C ASP A 87 -16.57 9.87 2.86
N ARG A 88 -16.51 9.53 4.15
CA ARG A 88 -17.40 8.54 4.77
C ARG A 88 -18.88 8.94 4.73
N LYS A 89 -19.19 10.23 4.73
CA LYS A 89 -20.58 10.72 4.77
C LYS A 89 -21.24 10.71 3.40
N THR A 90 -20.45 11.02 2.36
CA THR A 90 -20.98 11.18 1.00
C THR A 90 -20.68 10.02 0.08
N ASN A 91 -19.83 9.06 0.49
CA ASN A 91 -19.29 7.97 -0.33
C ASN A 91 -18.61 8.46 -1.62
N LYS A 92 -18.00 9.65 -1.58
CA LYS A 92 -17.29 10.23 -2.72
C LYS A 92 -15.80 10.28 -2.47
N ILE A 93 -15.03 10.09 -3.53
CA ILE A 93 -13.60 10.38 -3.51
C ILE A 93 -13.43 11.90 -3.46
N LYS A 94 -12.83 12.41 -2.40
CA LYS A 94 -12.55 13.84 -2.21
C LYS A 94 -11.10 14.22 -2.50
N TRP A 95 -10.21 13.25 -2.54
CA TRP A 95 -8.80 13.41 -2.90
C TRP A 95 -8.30 12.15 -3.58
N GLU A 96 -7.38 12.32 -4.53
CA GLU A 96 -6.74 11.22 -5.23
C GLU A 96 -5.30 11.56 -5.63
N TYR A 97 -4.46 10.54 -5.62
CA TYR A 97 -3.11 10.58 -6.15
C TYR A 97 -2.86 9.34 -7.00
N HIS A 98 -2.74 9.53 -8.30
CA HIS A 98 -2.45 8.49 -9.27
C HIS A 98 -1.05 8.70 -9.81
N ASN A 99 -0.14 7.75 -9.58
CA ASN A 99 1.22 7.82 -10.08
C ASN A 99 1.72 6.40 -10.42
N PRO A 100 2.00 6.10 -11.70
CA PRO A 100 2.53 4.81 -12.12
C PRO A 100 3.84 4.39 -11.42
N GLU A 101 4.66 5.35 -10.97
CA GLU A 101 5.93 5.08 -10.26
C GLU A 101 5.72 4.45 -8.87
N LEU A 102 4.51 4.50 -8.30
CA LEU A 102 4.16 3.74 -7.10
C LEU A 102 4.38 2.24 -7.28
N GLY A 103 4.15 1.73 -8.50
CA GLY A 103 4.50 0.37 -8.90
C GLY A 103 3.88 -0.73 -8.05
N GLY A 104 2.61 -0.58 -7.67
CA GLY A 104 1.88 -1.55 -6.86
C GLY A 104 2.07 -1.36 -5.36
N GLN A 105 1.99 -0.13 -4.88
CA GLN A 105 2.24 0.35 -3.53
C GLN A 105 1.45 -0.36 -2.42
N HIS A 106 1.98 -0.26 -1.17
CA HIS A 106 1.37 -0.81 0.05
C HIS A 106 1.47 0.17 1.22
N ASP A 107 0.67 -0.10 2.25
CA ASP A 107 0.74 0.50 3.59
C ASP A 107 0.70 2.03 3.62
N ALA A 108 -0.21 2.63 2.85
CA ALA A 108 -0.45 4.08 2.88
C ALA A 108 -1.06 4.50 4.22
N GLN A 109 -0.51 5.55 4.83
CA GLN A 109 -0.97 6.09 6.11
C GLN A 109 -0.85 7.61 6.15
N LEU A 110 -1.83 8.26 6.80
CA LEU A 110 -1.78 9.69 7.08
C LEU A 110 -0.89 9.92 8.31
N LEU A 111 0.08 10.82 8.19
CA LEU A 111 0.95 11.24 9.28
C LEU A 111 0.33 12.39 10.08
N ASP A 112 0.83 12.63 11.30
CA ASP A 112 0.38 13.73 12.17
C ASP A 112 0.59 15.13 11.54
N ASN A 113 1.59 15.27 10.67
CA ASN A 113 1.84 16.50 9.92
C ASN A 113 0.91 16.71 8.71
N GLY A 114 0.00 15.76 8.45
CA GLY A 114 -0.94 15.79 7.35
C GLY A 114 -0.42 15.18 6.04
N ASN A 115 0.85 14.78 5.97
CA ASN A 115 1.41 14.10 4.81
C ASN A 115 1.02 12.62 4.76
N ILE A 116 1.18 12.00 3.60
CA ILE A 116 0.91 10.57 3.40
C ILE A 116 2.24 9.84 3.26
N LEU A 117 2.48 8.85 4.12
CA LEU A 117 3.61 7.94 4.02
C LEU A 117 3.14 6.66 3.30
N VAL A 118 3.93 6.16 2.33
CA VAL A 118 3.58 4.98 1.55
C VAL A 118 4.81 4.20 1.12
N PHE A 119 4.71 2.86 1.08
CA PHE A 119 5.71 1.98 0.50
C PHE A 119 5.43 1.83 -1.00
N ALA A 120 6.25 2.46 -1.84
CA ALA A 120 6.21 2.35 -3.30
C ALA A 120 7.02 1.11 -3.73
N ASN A 121 6.33 0.03 -4.10
CA ASN A 121 7.00 -1.24 -4.43
C ASN A 121 7.84 -1.16 -5.71
N GLY A 122 7.46 -0.31 -6.67
CA GLY A 122 8.23 -0.10 -7.90
C GLY A 122 8.21 -1.29 -8.88
N PHE A 123 7.34 -2.29 -8.66
CA PHE A 123 7.31 -3.53 -9.44
C PHE A 123 6.62 -3.34 -10.79
N ASN A 124 5.43 -2.75 -10.79
CA ASN A 124 4.60 -2.61 -11.98
C ASN A 124 4.71 -1.20 -12.59
N VAL A 125 5.94 -0.71 -12.83
CA VAL A 125 6.17 0.59 -13.46
C VAL A 125 6.23 0.42 -14.98
N PRO A 126 5.23 0.91 -15.74
CA PRO A 126 5.18 0.72 -17.19
C PRO A 126 6.34 1.43 -17.90
N GLY A 127 6.99 0.70 -18.83
CA GLY A 127 8.05 1.26 -19.65
C GLY A 127 9.39 1.54 -18.96
N ALA A 128 9.52 1.14 -17.69
CA ALA A 128 10.76 1.30 -16.92
C ALA A 128 11.34 -0.05 -16.49
N MET A 129 12.66 -0.10 -16.35
CA MET A 129 13.32 -1.15 -15.58
C MET A 129 12.92 -1.00 -14.11
N PRO A 130 12.69 -2.09 -13.34
CA PRO A 130 12.47 -1.96 -11.91
C PRO A 130 13.68 -1.30 -11.24
N PHE A 131 13.46 -0.12 -10.66
CA PHE A 131 14.51 0.65 -9.97
C PHE A 131 14.63 0.33 -8.49
N GLY A 132 14.03 -0.74 -8.03
CA GLY A 132 13.89 -1.08 -6.62
C GLY A 132 12.65 -0.46 -6.00
N SER A 133 12.44 -0.81 -4.72
CA SER A 133 11.37 -0.21 -3.92
C SER A 133 11.82 1.12 -3.32
N GLN A 134 10.86 1.92 -2.89
CA GLN A 134 11.09 3.20 -2.23
C GLN A 134 10.06 3.40 -1.11
N VAL A 135 10.34 4.28 -0.17
CA VAL A 135 9.33 4.80 0.75
C VAL A 135 9.17 6.28 0.49
N TRP A 136 7.94 6.74 0.29
CA TRP A 136 7.65 8.14 -0.01
C TRP A 136 6.82 8.79 1.10
N GLU A 137 7.16 10.02 1.43
CA GLU A 137 6.29 10.95 2.13
C GLU A 137 5.79 11.97 1.12
N LEU A 138 4.48 12.04 0.95
CA LEU A 138 3.77 12.85 -0.03
C LEU A 138 2.98 13.95 0.68
N ASP A 139 3.16 15.21 0.26
CA ASP A 139 2.25 16.30 0.63
C ASP A 139 0.95 16.16 -0.18
N PRO A 140 -0.21 15.93 0.45
CA PRO A 140 -1.47 15.74 -0.27
C PRO A 140 -2.00 17.02 -0.94
N ILE A 141 -1.52 18.21 -0.56
CA ILE A 141 -1.95 19.49 -1.14
C ILE A 141 -1.20 19.77 -2.44
N SER A 142 0.13 19.77 -2.40
CA SER A 142 0.97 20.01 -3.59
C SER A 142 1.08 18.77 -4.48
N LYS A 143 0.82 17.58 -3.93
CA LYS A 143 1.06 16.26 -4.54
C LYS A 143 2.54 16.00 -4.84
N GLU A 144 3.43 16.68 -4.17
CA GLU A 144 4.87 16.50 -4.28
C GLU A 144 5.40 15.50 -3.26
N ILE A 145 6.44 14.74 -3.65
CA ILE A 145 7.18 13.88 -2.74
C ILE A 145 8.15 14.78 -1.96
N VAL A 146 7.87 14.99 -0.67
CA VAL A 146 8.65 15.87 0.21
C VAL A 146 9.81 15.14 0.90
N TRP A 147 9.72 13.82 0.99
CA TRP A 147 10.80 12.96 1.48
C TRP A 147 10.70 11.59 0.82
N LYS A 148 11.85 10.96 0.59
CA LYS A 148 11.91 9.57 0.14
C LYS A 148 13.11 8.83 0.70
N TYR A 149 12.92 7.55 0.98
CA TYR A 149 14.01 6.61 1.21
C TYR A 149 14.32 5.87 -0.09
N VAL A 150 15.58 5.92 -0.49
CA VAL A 150 16.19 5.13 -1.57
C VAL A 150 17.59 4.72 -1.09
N PRO A 151 18.02 3.47 -1.27
CA PRO A 151 19.37 3.06 -0.88
C PRO A 151 20.46 3.93 -1.53
N LYS A 152 21.42 4.40 -0.75
CA LYS A 152 22.50 5.31 -1.24
C LYS A 152 23.45 4.68 -2.26
N ARG A 153 23.64 3.35 -2.22
CA ARG A 153 24.66 2.68 -3.04
C ARG A 153 24.11 1.97 -4.27
N ASN A 154 23.05 1.20 -4.10
CA ASN A 154 22.45 0.42 -5.17
C ASN A 154 20.95 0.28 -4.92
N CYS A 155 20.14 0.87 -5.79
CA CYS A 155 18.69 0.83 -5.68
C CYS A 155 18.11 -0.60 -5.72
N LEU A 156 18.80 -1.56 -6.31
CA LEU A 156 18.39 -2.96 -6.37
C LEU A 156 18.60 -3.72 -5.05
N THR A 157 19.31 -3.15 -4.06
CA THR A 157 19.46 -3.74 -2.73
C THR A 157 18.24 -3.54 -1.84
N PHE A 158 17.26 -2.76 -2.27
CA PHE A 158 15.98 -2.56 -1.61
C PHE A 158 14.86 -2.91 -2.58
N TRP A 159 14.39 -4.16 -2.51
CA TRP A 159 13.46 -4.70 -3.47
C TRP A 159 12.41 -5.62 -2.84
N SER A 160 11.19 -5.16 -2.79
CA SER A 160 10.04 -5.97 -2.43
C SER A 160 8.90 -5.74 -3.42
N PRO A 161 8.67 -6.64 -4.38
CA PRO A 161 7.70 -6.45 -5.47
C PRO A 161 6.25 -6.53 -5.02
N HIS A 162 6.00 -6.98 -3.81
CA HIS A 162 4.67 -7.10 -3.20
C HIS A 162 4.78 -6.99 -1.69
N ILE A 163 3.64 -6.94 -0.97
CA ILE A 163 3.59 -6.75 0.48
C ILE A 163 4.42 -5.56 0.95
N SER A 164 4.94 -5.57 2.19
CA SER A 164 5.78 -4.51 2.76
C SER A 164 4.98 -3.39 3.42
N GLY A 165 5.72 -2.53 4.11
CA GLY A 165 5.12 -1.39 4.78
C GLY A 165 6.16 -0.47 5.40
N CYS A 166 5.67 0.62 5.95
CA CYS A 166 6.50 1.62 6.60
C CYS A 166 5.76 2.26 7.78
N GLN A 167 6.50 2.90 8.66
CA GLN A 167 5.93 3.65 9.79
C GLN A 167 6.86 4.79 10.17
N ARG A 168 6.36 6.03 10.20
CA ARG A 168 7.09 7.13 10.80
C ARG A 168 7.06 6.97 12.32
N LEU A 169 8.22 6.99 12.95
CA LEU A 169 8.38 6.88 14.38
C LEU A 169 8.39 8.26 15.05
N ILE A 170 8.08 8.31 16.34
CA ILE A 170 8.10 9.56 17.14
C ILE A 170 9.52 10.20 17.15
N SER A 171 10.57 9.39 16.99
CA SER A 171 11.96 9.87 16.86
C SER A 171 12.22 10.67 15.57
N GLY A 172 11.32 10.65 14.61
CA GLY A 172 11.53 11.14 13.25
C GLY A 172 12.09 10.10 12.29
N ASN A 173 12.62 8.99 12.80
CA ASN A 173 13.07 7.87 11.98
C ASN A 173 11.90 7.16 11.31
N THR A 174 12.21 6.34 10.31
CA THR A 174 11.21 5.51 9.63
C THR A 174 11.54 4.04 9.81
N LEU A 175 10.61 3.27 10.37
CA LEU A 175 10.65 1.82 10.34
C LEU A 175 10.16 1.37 8.96
N ILE A 176 10.93 0.50 8.30
CA ILE A 176 10.63 -0.02 6.97
C ILE A 176 10.62 -1.55 7.05
N CYS A 177 9.57 -2.16 6.56
CA CYS A 177 9.45 -3.59 6.38
C CYS A 177 9.62 -3.89 4.89
N GLU A 178 10.79 -4.40 4.50
CA GLU A 178 11.06 -4.98 3.19
C GLU A 178 10.56 -6.42 3.18
N GLY A 179 9.25 -6.56 3.04
CA GLY A 179 8.53 -7.79 3.34
C GLY A 179 8.94 -8.98 2.49
N GLY A 180 9.21 -8.76 1.20
CA GLY A 180 9.64 -9.81 0.27
C GLY A 180 11.03 -10.39 0.58
N GLN A 181 11.83 -9.70 1.40
CA GLN A 181 13.15 -10.14 1.84
C GLN A 181 13.16 -10.55 3.32
N GLY A 182 12.01 -10.46 4.01
CA GLY A 182 11.94 -10.73 5.45
C GLY A 182 12.78 -9.78 6.29
N CYS A 183 13.14 -8.61 5.75
CA CYS A 183 13.97 -7.61 6.41
C CYS A 183 13.13 -6.48 6.99
N ILE A 184 13.39 -6.12 8.24
CA ILE A 184 12.78 -4.95 8.89
C ILE A 184 13.94 -4.08 9.38
N PHE A 185 13.93 -2.81 9.00
CA PHE A 185 15.00 -1.90 9.41
C PHE A 185 14.47 -0.51 9.75
N GLU A 186 15.25 0.24 10.52
CA GLU A 186 14.97 1.63 10.86
C GLU A 186 15.99 2.53 10.19
N THR A 187 15.53 3.61 9.57
CA THR A 187 16.38 4.60 8.92
C THR A 187 16.15 5.99 9.51
N THR A 188 17.23 6.79 9.56
CA THR A 188 17.14 8.21 9.88
C THR A 188 16.48 8.99 8.74
N PRO A 189 16.07 10.27 8.96
CA PRO A 189 15.59 11.13 7.88
C PRO A 189 16.60 11.27 6.72
N GLU A 190 17.89 11.20 6.98
CA GLU A 190 18.97 11.27 6.00
C GLU A 190 19.21 9.96 5.27
N GLY A 191 18.43 8.90 5.61
CA GLY A 191 18.49 7.58 4.97
C GLY A 191 19.62 6.68 5.48
N GLU A 192 20.11 6.87 6.71
CA GLU A 192 21.09 5.98 7.34
C GLU A 192 20.38 4.88 8.12
N VAL A 193 20.70 3.61 7.83
CA VAL A 193 20.16 2.47 8.56
C VAL A 193 20.81 2.41 9.94
N VAL A 194 19.98 2.49 10.99
CA VAL A 194 20.42 2.51 12.40
C VAL A 194 20.01 1.26 13.19
N TRP A 195 19.11 0.45 12.63
CA TRP A 195 18.68 -0.82 13.21
C TRP A 195 18.17 -1.75 12.11
N GLU A 196 18.42 -3.05 12.24
CA GLU A 196 17.98 -4.07 11.30
C GLU A 196 17.60 -5.36 12.03
N TYR A 197 16.60 -6.05 11.49
CA TYR A 197 16.16 -7.38 11.89
C TYR A 197 15.84 -8.20 10.66
N ILE A 198 16.38 -9.40 10.58
CA ILE A 198 16.04 -10.38 9.55
C ILE A 198 15.14 -11.44 10.17
N ASN A 199 14.00 -11.70 9.56
CA ASN A 199 13.09 -12.75 10.00
C ASN A 199 13.77 -14.13 9.85
N PRO A 200 14.02 -14.86 10.95
CA PRO A 200 14.69 -16.15 10.89
C PRO A 200 13.75 -17.32 10.56
N TYR A 201 12.45 -17.06 10.43
CA TYR A 201 11.45 -18.10 10.19
C TYR A 201 11.17 -18.23 8.71
N PHE A 202 11.53 -19.39 8.15
CA PHE A 202 11.33 -19.72 6.76
C PHE A 202 10.13 -20.66 6.58
N ILE A 203 9.45 -20.52 5.46
CA ILE A 203 8.35 -21.38 5.02
C ILE A 203 8.71 -21.92 3.64
N GLU A 204 8.56 -23.22 3.44
CA GLU A 204 8.69 -23.83 2.12
C GLU A 204 7.37 -23.73 1.36
N HIS A 205 7.43 -23.28 0.10
CA HIS A 205 6.28 -23.18 -0.79
C HIS A 205 6.57 -23.89 -2.11
N PRO A 206 5.63 -24.72 -2.60
CA PRO A 206 5.87 -25.57 -3.77
C PRO A 206 6.21 -24.83 -5.07
N VAL A 207 5.86 -23.55 -5.17
CA VAL A 207 6.11 -22.72 -6.35
C VAL A 207 7.26 -21.73 -6.14
N PHE A 208 7.36 -21.12 -4.95
CA PHE A 208 8.31 -20.04 -4.68
C PHE A 208 9.58 -20.52 -3.97
N GLY A 209 9.65 -21.80 -3.58
CA GLY A 209 10.74 -22.30 -2.77
C GLY A 209 10.66 -21.82 -1.34
N GLU A 210 11.82 -21.71 -0.70
CA GLU A 210 11.94 -21.25 0.70
C GLU A 210 11.95 -19.73 0.77
N PHE A 211 11.10 -19.17 1.64
CA PHE A 211 11.04 -17.71 1.86
C PHE A 211 10.69 -17.38 3.31
N ASN A 212 11.07 -16.16 3.74
CA ASN A 212 10.85 -15.63 5.08
C ASN A 212 10.02 -14.33 5.07
N TRP A 213 9.04 -14.25 4.20
CA TRP A 213 8.25 -13.05 3.98
C TRP A 213 7.59 -12.51 5.26
N VAL A 214 7.57 -11.19 5.38
CA VAL A 214 6.84 -10.45 6.42
C VAL A 214 5.89 -9.48 5.73
N PHE A 215 4.59 -9.66 5.95
CA PHE A 215 3.59 -8.83 5.28
C PHE A 215 3.72 -7.35 5.66
N ARG A 216 3.88 -7.07 6.97
CA ARG A 216 3.97 -5.72 7.53
C ARG A 216 4.59 -5.78 8.93
N ALA A 217 5.28 -4.72 9.33
CA ALA A 217 5.78 -4.55 10.69
C ALA A 217 5.36 -3.19 11.27
N LYS A 218 5.03 -3.17 12.57
CA LYS A 218 4.72 -1.95 13.32
C LYS A 218 5.48 -1.98 14.64
N ARG A 219 5.99 -0.82 15.04
CA ARG A 219 6.64 -0.64 16.35
C ARG A 219 5.71 0.13 17.28
N TYR A 220 5.54 -0.39 18.48
CA TYR A 220 4.76 0.23 19.53
C TYR A 220 5.70 0.71 20.64
N THR A 221 5.44 1.91 21.18
CA THR A 221 6.11 2.37 22.41
C THR A 221 5.47 1.70 23.63
N LYS A 222 6.18 1.66 24.75
CA LYS A 222 5.64 1.12 26.02
C LYS A 222 4.32 1.80 26.45
N ASN A 223 4.11 3.05 26.04
CA ASN A 223 2.93 3.82 26.39
C ASN A 223 1.82 3.73 25.33
N SER A 224 2.02 3.01 24.24
CA SER A 224 0.99 2.83 23.21
C SER A 224 -0.24 2.15 23.79
N PRO A 225 -1.47 2.60 23.45
CA PRO A 225 -2.71 2.01 23.94
C PRO A 225 -2.81 0.50 23.72
N GLU A 226 -2.24 0.01 22.63
CA GLU A 226 -2.26 -1.38 22.19
C GLU A 226 -1.50 -2.33 23.14
N ILE A 227 -0.46 -1.83 23.82
CA ILE A 227 0.40 -2.66 24.68
C ILE A 227 0.46 -2.20 26.12
N ARG A 228 0.01 -0.99 26.44
CA ARG A 228 0.13 -0.36 27.77
C ARG A 228 -0.37 -1.23 28.95
N SER A 229 -1.34 -2.09 28.70
CA SER A 229 -1.88 -3.00 29.71
C SER A 229 -1.27 -4.42 29.67
N ARG A 230 -0.31 -4.65 28.77
CA ARG A 230 0.26 -5.99 28.52
C ARG A 230 1.75 -6.11 28.84
N VAL A 231 2.38 -4.98 29.21
CA VAL A 231 3.82 -4.90 29.55
C VAL A 231 4.00 -4.33 30.96
#